data_13e288e09396fc77ef6b49e2385d51f6
#
_entry.id   13e288e09396fc77ef6b49e2385d51f6
#
_cell.length_a   1.000
_cell.length_b   1.000
_cell.length_c   1.000
_cell.angle_alpha   90.00
_cell.angle_beta   90.00
_cell.angle_gamma   90.00
#
_symmetry.space_group_name_H-M   'P 1'
#
loop_
_entity.id
_entity.type
_entity.pdbx_description
1 polymer ?
#
loop_
_entity_poly.entity_id
_entity_poly.type
_entity_poly.pdbx_seq_one_letter_code
_entity_poly.pdbx_strand_id
1 'polypeptide(L)'
;DILIMKQLNINSVRTCHYPDDPLWYSLCDRYGLYVVAEANIESHGMGYGEHTLAKVEAYETAHLERIRRAVRRDRNHPSVIIWSLGNEAGNGPNFQKGYELVKSMDPSRPVQYERAEFESNTDILCPMYWDHSWCEKYVSSNPDRPLIQCEYAHAMGNSMGGLKEYWDLVRKYPSYQGGFIWDFVDQALWWPADAEKYGTDHIFVYGGDFNDYDPSDNSFC
;
A
#
# COMPACT_ATOMS: atom_id res chain seq x y z
N ASP A 1 -4.28 14.72 9.24
CA ASP A 1 -3.36 14.06 8.31
C ASP A 1 -3.34 14.77 6.95
N ILE A 2 -4.48 14.94 6.24
CA ILE A 2 -4.54 15.50 4.87
C ILE A 2 -3.87 16.87 4.76
N LEU A 3 -4.11 17.78 5.70
CA LEU A 3 -3.46 19.11 5.68
C LEU A 3 -1.95 19.02 5.86
N ILE A 4 -1.47 18.11 6.70
CA ILE A 4 -0.04 17.86 6.88
C ILE A 4 0.56 17.28 5.58
N MET A 5 -0.11 16.32 4.96
CA MET A 5 0.30 15.77 3.67
C MET A 5 0.44 16.87 2.62
N LYS A 6 -0.53 17.76 2.53
CA LYS A 6 -0.47 18.91 1.59
C LYS A 6 0.69 19.85 1.91
N GLN A 7 0.98 20.14 3.17
CA GLN A 7 2.11 20.97 3.59
C GLN A 7 3.46 20.34 3.24
N LEU A 8 3.53 18.99 3.28
CA LEU A 8 4.72 18.23 2.92
C LEU A 8 4.83 17.92 1.41
N ASN A 9 3.95 18.48 0.58
CA ASN A 9 3.87 18.21 -0.87
C ASN A 9 3.59 16.74 -1.22
N ILE A 10 2.98 15.99 -0.34
CA ILE A 10 2.46 14.66 -0.64
C ILE A 10 1.20 14.85 -1.49
N ASN A 11 1.14 14.20 -2.65
CA ASN A 11 0.06 14.36 -3.61
C ASN A 11 -0.85 13.14 -3.73
N SER A 12 -0.44 12.00 -3.18
CA SER A 12 -1.23 10.78 -3.23
C SER A 12 -1.04 9.91 -2.00
N VAL A 13 -2.04 9.05 -1.76
CA VAL A 13 -2.05 8.08 -0.65
C VAL A 13 -2.52 6.72 -1.17
N ARG A 14 -2.01 5.66 -0.58
CA ARG A 14 -2.53 4.30 -0.71
C ARG A 14 -3.24 3.93 0.59
N THR A 15 -4.46 3.40 0.47
CA THR A 15 -5.26 3.01 1.65
C THR A 15 -4.85 1.62 2.15
N CYS A 16 -3.70 1.55 2.79
CA CYS A 16 -3.11 0.30 3.27
C CYS A 16 -3.80 -0.21 4.54
N HIS A 17 -4.32 -1.42 4.58
CA HIS A 17 -4.46 -2.41 3.49
C HIS A 17 -5.93 -2.79 3.36
N TYR A 18 -6.81 -1.79 3.36
CA TYR A 18 -8.27 -1.93 3.33
C TYR A 18 -8.94 -0.60 2.95
N PRO A 19 -10.19 -0.61 2.55
CA PRO A 19 -10.94 0.62 2.32
C PRO A 19 -11.09 1.42 3.62
N ASP A 20 -10.66 2.68 3.58
CA ASP A 20 -10.76 3.62 4.69
C ASP A 20 -12.18 4.08 5.00
N ASP A 21 -12.33 4.91 6.04
CA ASP A 21 -13.57 5.61 6.34
C ASP A 21 -14.07 6.37 5.10
N PRO A 22 -15.36 6.32 4.76
CA PRO A 22 -15.92 7.05 3.62
C PRO A 22 -15.61 8.55 3.61
N LEU A 23 -15.47 9.16 4.77
CA LEU A 23 -15.09 10.57 4.89
C LEU A 23 -13.69 10.84 4.33
N TRP A 24 -12.76 9.88 4.43
CA TRP A 24 -11.41 9.99 3.89
C TRP A 24 -11.43 10.33 2.40
N TYR A 25 -12.20 9.60 1.62
CA TYR A 25 -12.30 9.80 0.16
C TYR A 25 -12.92 11.16 -0.16
N SER A 26 -13.97 11.56 0.56
CA SER A 26 -14.58 12.88 0.40
C SER A 26 -13.60 14.02 0.72
N LEU A 27 -12.74 13.82 1.70
CA LEU A 27 -11.69 14.78 2.03
C LEU A 27 -10.58 14.78 0.97
N CYS A 28 -10.18 13.63 0.45
CA CYS A 28 -9.23 13.54 -0.66
C CYS A 28 -9.77 14.23 -1.92
N ASP A 29 -11.05 14.05 -2.25
CA ASP A 29 -11.72 14.77 -3.33
C ASP A 29 -11.65 16.29 -3.13
N ARG A 30 -11.94 16.73 -1.91
CA ARG A 30 -11.98 18.16 -1.55
C ARG A 30 -10.60 18.83 -1.57
N TYR A 31 -9.59 18.14 -1.02
CA TYR A 31 -8.24 18.70 -0.84
C TYR A 31 -7.27 18.38 -1.98
N GLY A 32 -7.69 17.54 -2.93
CA GLY A 32 -6.89 17.20 -4.10
C GLY A 32 -5.73 16.27 -3.77
N LEU A 33 -5.99 15.17 -3.05
CA LEU A 33 -5.08 14.03 -2.94
C LEU A 33 -5.55 12.91 -3.85
N TYR A 34 -4.66 12.35 -4.64
CA TYR A 34 -4.94 11.13 -5.38
C TYR A 34 -4.95 9.92 -4.44
N VAL A 35 -5.78 8.93 -4.76
CA VAL A 35 -5.96 7.74 -3.93
C VAL A 35 -5.72 6.48 -4.75
N VAL A 36 -4.87 5.61 -4.24
CA VAL A 36 -4.83 4.20 -4.60
C VAL A 36 -5.73 3.47 -3.59
N ALA A 37 -6.92 3.08 -4.04
CA ALA A 37 -7.91 2.45 -3.17
C ALA A 37 -7.70 0.93 -3.14
N GLU A 38 -7.38 0.40 -1.96
CA GLU A 38 -7.03 -1.00 -1.78
C GLU A 38 -8.18 -1.83 -1.21
N ALA A 39 -8.35 -3.02 -1.78
CA ALA A 39 -9.29 -3.99 -1.26
C ALA A 39 -8.71 -4.69 -0.02
N ASN A 40 -9.58 -5.02 0.93
CA ASN A 40 -9.20 -5.69 2.17
C ASN A 40 -8.85 -7.17 1.92
N ILE A 41 -7.68 -7.41 1.33
CA ILE A 41 -7.12 -8.74 1.13
C ILE A 41 -5.64 -8.70 1.51
N GLU A 42 -5.33 -9.35 2.61
CA GLU A 42 -3.98 -9.63 3.05
C GLU A 42 -3.93 -11.00 3.69
N SER A 43 -2.94 -11.80 3.34
CA SER A 43 -2.75 -13.15 3.89
C SER A 43 -1.27 -13.50 3.99
N HIS A 44 -0.43 -12.54 4.37
CA HIS A 44 1.02 -12.64 4.46
C HIS A 44 1.49 -13.88 5.23
N GLY A 45 0.85 -14.20 6.35
CA GLY A 45 1.16 -15.38 7.16
C GLY A 45 0.99 -16.73 6.46
N MET A 46 0.28 -16.79 5.32
CA MET A 46 0.15 -17.99 4.49
C MET A 46 1.27 -18.11 3.44
N GLY A 47 2.18 -17.15 3.39
CA GLY A 47 3.25 -17.06 2.39
C GLY A 47 2.74 -16.82 0.96
N TYR A 48 3.67 -16.85 0.01
CA TYR A 48 3.40 -16.48 -1.39
C TYR A 48 3.46 -17.67 -2.35
N GLY A 49 3.81 -18.85 -1.85
CA GLY A 49 4.01 -20.08 -2.63
C GLY A 49 2.74 -20.91 -2.89
N GLU A 50 2.85 -22.21 -2.73
CA GLU A 50 1.76 -23.14 -3.03
C GLU A 50 0.56 -23.06 -2.07
N HIS A 51 0.80 -22.60 -0.84
CA HIS A 51 -0.22 -22.54 0.21
C HIS A 51 -0.92 -21.18 0.30
N THR A 52 -0.60 -20.22 -0.59
CA THR A 52 -1.27 -18.94 -0.60
C THR A 52 -2.77 -19.08 -0.86
N LEU A 53 -3.58 -18.28 -0.14
CA LEU A 53 -5.03 -18.27 -0.32
C LEU A 53 -5.46 -17.80 -1.72
N ALA A 54 -4.56 -17.13 -2.45
CA ALA A 54 -4.77 -16.73 -3.85
C ALA A 54 -5.03 -17.93 -4.80
N LYS A 55 -4.56 -19.12 -4.43
CA LYS A 55 -4.69 -20.37 -5.20
C LYS A 55 -5.79 -21.30 -4.68
N VAL A 56 -6.38 -20.98 -3.55
CA VAL A 56 -7.40 -21.85 -2.91
C VAL A 56 -8.79 -21.47 -3.40
N GLU A 57 -9.45 -22.37 -4.14
CA GLU A 57 -10.77 -22.15 -4.73
C GLU A 57 -11.84 -21.74 -3.70
N ALA A 58 -11.81 -22.32 -2.49
CA ALA A 58 -12.74 -22.00 -1.41
C ALA A 58 -12.68 -20.52 -0.97
N TYR A 59 -11.58 -19.81 -1.25
CA TYR A 59 -11.40 -18.38 -0.94
C TYR A 59 -11.73 -17.45 -2.12
N GLU A 60 -12.05 -17.99 -3.31
CA GLU A 60 -12.37 -17.17 -4.48
C GLU A 60 -13.47 -16.16 -4.21
N THR A 61 -14.61 -16.62 -3.70
CA THR A 61 -15.74 -15.75 -3.38
C THR A 61 -15.35 -14.65 -2.40
N ALA A 62 -14.54 -14.95 -1.39
CA ALA A 62 -14.09 -13.97 -0.41
C ALA A 62 -13.20 -12.88 -1.06
N HIS A 63 -12.29 -13.26 -1.95
CA HIS A 63 -11.46 -12.30 -2.71
C HIS A 63 -12.34 -11.42 -3.60
N LEU A 64 -13.18 -12.02 -4.44
CA LEU A 64 -13.99 -11.28 -5.39
C LEU A 64 -15.00 -10.34 -4.72
N GLU A 65 -15.62 -10.74 -3.61
CA GLU A 65 -16.56 -9.88 -2.90
C GLU A 65 -15.88 -8.69 -2.20
N ARG A 66 -14.68 -8.87 -1.63
CA ARG A 66 -13.91 -7.76 -1.06
C ARG A 66 -13.56 -6.73 -2.13
N ILE A 67 -13.03 -7.18 -3.26
CA ILE A 67 -12.71 -6.33 -4.42
C ILE A 67 -13.97 -5.63 -4.95
N ARG A 68 -15.04 -6.38 -5.19
CA ARG A 68 -16.29 -5.83 -5.72
C ARG A 68 -16.88 -4.75 -4.83
N ARG A 69 -16.88 -4.97 -3.52
CA ARG A 69 -17.41 -4.01 -2.55
C ARG A 69 -16.58 -2.75 -2.47
N ALA A 70 -15.26 -2.86 -2.47
CA ALA A 70 -14.35 -1.71 -2.51
C ALA A 70 -14.62 -0.84 -3.74
N VAL A 71 -14.63 -1.42 -4.94
CA VAL A 71 -14.90 -0.69 -6.18
C VAL A 71 -16.30 -0.08 -6.19
N ARG A 72 -17.34 -0.83 -5.78
CA ARG A 72 -18.72 -0.30 -5.76
C ARG A 72 -18.89 0.87 -4.82
N ARG A 73 -18.23 0.84 -3.67
CA ARG A 73 -18.30 1.90 -2.67
C ARG A 73 -17.64 3.17 -3.15
N ASP A 74 -16.44 3.06 -3.71
CA ASP A 74 -15.52 4.20 -3.86
C ASP A 74 -15.38 4.72 -5.31
N ARG A 75 -15.98 4.04 -6.31
CA ARG A 75 -15.79 4.42 -7.74
C ARG A 75 -16.29 5.82 -8.12
N ASN A 76 -17.14 6.42 -7.31
CA ASN A 76 -17.66 7.77 -7.58
C ASN A 76 -16.76 8.88 -7.01
N HIS A 77 -15.65 8.54 -6.35
CA HIS A 77 -14.68 9.50 -5.86
C HIS A 77 -13.67 9.82 -6.97
N PRO A 78 -13.59 11.07 -7.44
CA PRO A 78 -12.62 11.45 -8.48
C PRO A 78 -11.17 11.39 -7.99
N SER A 79 -10.93 11.44 -6.69
CA SER A 79 -9.61 11.24 -6.08
C SER A 79 -9.07 9.82 -6.30
N VAL A 80 -9.93 8.81 -6.37
CA VAL A 80 -9.51 7.42 -6.64
C VAL A 80 -9.07 7.31 -8.09
N ILE A 81 -7.77 7.09 -8.31
CA ILE A 81 -7.17 7.01 -9.65
C ILE A 81 -6.63 5.63 -10.00
N ILE A 82 -6.40 4.77 -9.00
CA ILE A 82 -5.88 3.41 -9.15
C ILE A 82 -6.65 2.48 -8.20
N TRP A 83 -6.99 1.29 -8.66
CA TRP A 83 -7.48 0.21 -7.82
C TRP A 83 -6.35 -0.73 -7.42
N SER A 84 -6.25 -1.10 -6.16
CA SER A 84 -5.32 -2.10 -5.66
C SER A 84 -6.09 -3.34 -5.19
N LEU A 85 -5.68 -4.52 -5.67
CA LEU A 85 -6.39 -5.77 -5.39
C LEU A 85 -6.17 -6.28 -3.98
N GLY A 86 -5.14 -5.82 -3.30
CA GLY A 86 -4.77 -6.26 -1.96
C GLY A 86 -3.28 -6.11 -1.69
N ASN A 87 -2.82 -6.71 -0.60
CA ASN A 87 -1.46 -6.64 -0.13
C ASN A 87 -0.94 -8.03 0.27
N GLU A 88 0.30 -8.34 -0.09
CA GLU A 88 1.09 -9.47 0.40
C GLU A 88 0.33 -10.79 0.57
N ALA A 89 -0.49 -11.16 -0.42
CA ALA A 89 -1.36 -12.33 -0.37
C ALA A 89 -1.02 -13.40 -1.43
N GLY A 90 0.19 -13.36 -1.99
CA GLY A 90 0.60 -14.24 -3.10
C GLY A 90 -0.15 -13.93 -4.40
N ASN A 91 0.09 -14.69 -5.46
CA ASN A 91 -0.63 -14.55 -6.72
C ASN A 91 -1.23 -15.87 -7.17
N GLY A 92 -2.34 -15.81 -7.90
CA GLY A 92 -3.03 -16.99 -8.42
C GLY A 92 -4.41 -16.67 -9.00
N PRO A 93 -5.20 -17.69 -9.33
CA PRO A 93 -6.48 -17.54 -10.01
C PRO A 93 -7.44 -16.55 -9.35
N ASN A 94 -7.43 -16.44 -8.02
CA ASN A 94 -8.35 -15.54 -7.31
C ASN A 94 -8.03 -14.07 -7.60
N PHE A 95 -6.75 -13.69 -7.70
CA PHE A 95 -6.35 -12.33 -8.08
C PHE A 95 -6.47 -12.07 -9.58
N GLN A 96 -6.24 -13.08 -10.42
CA GLN A 96 -6.47 -12.96 -11.87
C GLN A 96 -7.94 -12.65 -12.16
N LYS A 97 -8.87 -13.40 -11.56
CA LYS A 97 -10.31 -13.13 -11.63
C LYS A 97 -10.68 -11.78 -10.97
N GLY A 98 -9.99 -11.41 -9.91
CA GLY A 98 -10.15 -10.11 -9.26
C GLY A 98 -9.80 -8.95 -10.19
N TYR A 99 -8.70 -9.05 -10.92
CA TYR A 99 -8.31 -8.08 -11.94
C TYR A 99 -9.37 -7.96 -13.03
N GLU A 100 -9.79 -9.07 -13.62
CA GLU A 100 -10.85 -9.10 -14.63
C GLU A 100 -12.17 -8.48 -14.12
N LEU A 101 -12.53 -8.78 -12.87
CA LEU A 101 -13.69 -8.21 -12.23
C LEU A 101 -13.62 -6.69 -12.15
N VAL A 102 -12.49 -6.12 -11.68
CA VAL A 102 -12.30 -4.66 -11.61
C VAL A 102 -12.40 -4.06 -13.01
N LYS A 103 -11.69 -4.62 -14.00
CA LYS A 103 -11.73 -4.12 -15.39
C LYS A 103 -13.13 -4.16 -16.00
N SER A 104 -13.95 -5.14 -15.60
CA SER A 104 -15.37 -5.20 -16.02
C SER A 104 -16.25 -4.15 -15.36
N MET A 105 -15.93 -3.72 -14.14
CA MET A 105 -16.71 -2.75 -13.36
C MET A 105 -16.27 -1.31 -13.61
N ASP A 106 -15.00 -1.11 -13.85
CA ASP A 106 -14.36 0.18 -14.09
C ASP A 106 -13.16 0.03 -15.04
N PRO A 107 -13.39 0.06 -16.34
CA PRO A 107 -12.30 -0.01 -17.32
C PRO A 107 -11.48 1.28 -17.45
N SER A 108 -11.90 2.36 -16.78
CA SER A 108 -11.29 3.68 -16.94
C SER A 108 -10.05 3.87 -16.07
N ARG A 109 -9.93 3.12 -14.97
CA ARG A 109 -8.82 3.21 -14.03
C ARG A 109 -7.86 2.04 -14.13
N PRO A 110 -6.56 2.26 -13.97
CA PRO A 110 -5.60 1.16 -13.86
C PRO A 110 -5.79 0.37 -12.58
N VAL A 111 -5.35 -0.88 -12.63
CA VAL A 111 -5.34 -1.81 -11.50
C VAL A 111 -3.90 -2.15 -11.17
N GLN A 112 -3.55 -2.12 -9.88
CA GLN A 112 -2.26 -2.61 -9.41
C GLN A 112 -2.41 -3.79 -8.46
N TYR A 113 -1.40 -4.67 -8.46
CA TYR A 113 -1.21 -5.70 -7.46
C TYR A 113 0.26 -6.13 -7.41
N GLU A 114 0.90 -5.99 -6.24
CA GLU A 114 2.37 -6.14 -6.14
C GLU A 114 2.84 -7.58 -6.37
N ARG A 115 2.08 -8.57 -5.90
CA ARG A 115 2.41 -9.99 -6.11
C ARG A 115 2.07 -10.50 -7.52
N ALA A 116 1.48 -9.68 -8.36
CA ALA A 116 1.40 -9.99 -9.79
C ALA A 116 2.75 -9.80 -10.48
N GLU A 117 3.65 -9.01 -9.91
CA GLU A 117 4.99 -8.77 -10.46
C GLU A 117 4.92 -8.46 -11.98
N PHE A 118 5.43 -9.36 -12.82
CA PHE A 118 5.40 -9.24 -14.29
C PHE A 118 4.22 -9.93 -14.95
N GLU A 119 3.31 -10.57 -14.19
CA GLU A 119 2.12 -11.20 -14.75
C GLU A 119 1.10 -10.18 -15.26
N SER A 120 0.09 -10.66 -15.99
CA SER A 120 -0.87 -9.80 -16.71
C SER A 120 -1.96 -9.18 -15.83
N ASN A 121 -2.08 -9.61 -14.59
CA ASN A 121 -3.12 -9.11 -13.67
C ASN A 121 -2.70 -7.89 -12.86
N THR A 122 -1.89 -7.02 -13.49
CA THR A 122 -1.55 -5.68 -13.00
C THR A 122 -1.23 -4.77 -14.18
N ASP A 123 -1.74 -3.55 -14.18
CA ASP A 123 -1.44 -2.52 -15.19
C ASP A 123 -0.16 -1.74 -14.84
N ILE A 124 0.29 -1.83 -13.60
CA ILE A 124 1.42 -1.09 -13.03
C ILE A 124 2.38 -2.10 -12.42
N LEU A 125 3.67 -1.99 -12.69
CA LEU A 125 4.68 -2.70 -11.90
C LEU A 125 4.83 -1.98 -10.57
N CYS A 126 4.42 -2.62 -9.47
CA CYS A 126 4.34 -1.99 -8.17
C CYS A 126 5.06 -2.78 -7.07
N PRO A 127 6.40 -2.93 -7.16
CA PRO A 127 7.17 -3.65 -6.16
C PRO A 127 7.22 -2.89 -4.83
N MET A 128 7.65 -3.61 -3.80
CA MET A 128 8.01 -3.04 -2.50
C MET A 128 9.52 -2.95 -2.36
N TYR A 129 10.01 -1.82 -1.86
CA TYR A 129 11.39 -1.65 -1.39
C TYR A 129 12.49 -2.00 -2.40
N TRP A 130 12.22 -1.89 -3.70
CA TRP A 130 13.28 -2.03 -4.69
C TRP A 130 14.31 -0.93 -4.50
N ASP A 131 15.58 -1.30 -4.53
CA ASP A 131 16.65 -0.32 -4.50
C ASP A 131 16.76 0.48 -5.81
N HIS A 132 17.57 1.52 -5.79
CA HIS A 132 17.77 2.42 -6.94
C HIS A 132 18.22 1.68 -8.20
N SER A 133 19.09 0.66 -8.05
CA SER A 133 19.66 -0.07 -9.18
C SER A 133 18.61 -0.94 -9.89
N TRP A 134 17.72 -1.58 -9.14
CA TRP A 134 16.61 -2.34 -9.69
C TRP A 134 15.58 -1.43 -10.36
N CYS A 135 15.26 -0.29 -9.73
CA CYS A 135 14.37 0.70 -10.31
C CYS A 135 14.94 1.23 -11.62
N GLU A 136 16.21 1.67 -11.64
CA GLU A 136 16.84 2.20 -12.84
C GLU A 136 16.96 1.16 -13.95
N LYS A 137 17.31 -0.07 -13.62
CA LYS A 137 17.39 -1.18 -14.57
C LYS A 137 16.06 -1.41 -15.29
N TYR A 138 14.96 -1.39 -14.53
CA TYR A 138 13.64 -1.56 -15.11
C TYR A 138 13.24 -0.37 -15.99
N VAL A 139 13.27 0.84 -15.44
CA VAL A 139 12.75 2.02 -16.15
C VAL A 139 13.60 2.44 -17.35
N SER A 140 14.90 2.10 -17.36
CA SER A 140 15.78 2.35 -18.51
C SER A 140 15.58 1.37 -19.66
N SER A 141 14.87 0.27 -19.44
CA SER A 141 14.57 -0.74 -20.49
C SER A 141 13.44 -0.33 -21.46
N ASN A 142 12.87 0.87 -21.27
CA ASN A 142 11.67 1.34 -21.99
C ASN A 142 10.48 0.38 -21.80
N PRO A 143 10.07 0.14 -20.56
CA PRO A 143 9.05 -0.86 -20.24
C PRO A 143 7.67 -0.45 -20.77
N ASP A 144 6.81 -1.45 -20.98
CA ASP A 144 5.41 -1.28 -21.38
C ASP A 144 4.47 -0.84 -20.24
N ARG A 145 4.90 -1.03 -19.00
CA ARG A 145 4.16 -0.64 -17.79
C ARG A 145 4.93 0.37 -16.96
N PRO A 146 4.25 1.37 -16.37
CA PRO A 146 4.92 2.29 -15.44
C PRO A 146 5.33 1.56 -14.16
N LEU A 147 6.35 2.12 -13.49
CA LEU A 147 6.79 1.72 -12.15
C LEU A 147 6.20 2.68 -11.12
N ILE A 148 5.52 2.14 -10.13
CA ILE A 148 5.17 2.83 -8.88
C ILE A 148 5.50 1.90 -7.74
N GLN A 149 6.45 2.23 -6.88
CA GLN A 149 6.66 1.41 -5.69
C GLN A 149 5.45 1.54 -4.76
N CYS A 150 4.71 0.45 -4.55
CA CYS A 150 3.55 0.49 -3.66
C CYS A 150 3.96 0.70 -2.19
N GLU A 151 5.22 0.40 -1.86
CA GLU A 151 5.87 0.75 -0.61
C GLU A 151 7.35 1.03 -0.85
N TYR A 152 7.87 2.11 -0.26
CA TYR A 152 9.29 2.43 -0.23
C TYR A 152 9.63 3.28 1.00
N ALA A 153 10.91 3.52 1.26
CA ALA A 153 11.38 4.37 2.36
C ALA A 153 10.78 3.95 3.72
N HIS A 154 10.83 2.65 4.02
CA HIS A 154 10.29 2.07 5.27
C HIS A 154 10.94 2.71 6.49
N ALA A 155 10.13 3.37 7.31
CA ALA A 155 10.61 4.07 8.51
C ALA A 155 10.63 3.11 9.72
N MET A 156 11.72 2.36 9.86
CA MET A 156 11.97 1.53 11.04
C MET A 156 13.42 1.71 11.48
N GLY A 157 13.62 2.25 12.66
CA GLY A 157 14.95 2.58 13.16
C GLY A 157 15.68 3.56 12.21
N ASN A 158 16.95 3.33 11.94
CA ASN A 158 17.77 4.18 11.06
C ASN A 158 17.77 3.68 9.61
N SER A 159 16.62 3.59 8.98
CA SER A 159 16.44 2.93 7.68
C SER A 159 16.03 3.86 6.53
N MET A 160 15.52 5.05 6.80
CA MET A 160 15.08 6.00 5.76
C MET A 160 16.27 6.72 5.13
N GLY A 161 16.79 6.20 4.03
CA GLY A 161 17.85 6.83 3.26
C GLY A 161 17.59 6.80 1.76
N GLY A 162 18.32 7.61 0.99
CA GLY A 162 18.30 7.55 -0.46
C GLY A 162 17.02 8.06 -1.14
N LEU A 163 16.14 8.79 -0.44
CA LEU A 163 14.91 9.31 -1.04
C LEU A 163 15.19 10.24 -2.23
N LYS A 164 16.24 11.05 -2.13
CA LYS A 164 16.67 11.93 -3.23
C LYS A 164 17.01 11.13 -4.49
N GLU A 165 17.71 10.03 -4.35
CA GLU A 165 18.15 9.19 -5.46
C GLU A 165 16.97 8.55 -6.19
N TYR A 166 15.93 8.10 -5.48
CA TYR A 166 14.66 7.66 -6.11
C TYR A 166 14.03 8.80 -6.91
N TRP A 167 13.96 9.99 -6.34
CA TRP A 167 13.37 11.14 -7.03
C TRP A 167 14.19 11.67 -8.20
N ASP A 168 15.51 11.47 -8.19
CA ASP A 168 16.36 11.73 -9.36
C ASP A 168 16.00 10.78 -10.51
N LEU A 169 15.71 9.52 -10.22
CA LEU A 169 15.22 8.55 -11.22
C LEU A 169 13.80 8.89 -11.71
N VAL A 170 12.89 9.27 -10.81
CA VAL A 170 11.53 9.72 -11.17
C VAL A 170 11.58 10.91 -12.15
N ARG A 171 12.48 11.86 -11.93
CA ARG A 171 12.65 13.01 -12.82
C ARG A 171 13.31 12.64 -14.16
N LYS A 172 14.15 11.62 -14.16
CA LYS A 172 14.91 11.18 -15.34
C LYS A 172 14.09 10.31 -16.27
N TYR A 173 13.24 9.43 -15.72
CA TYR A 173 12.51 8.42 -16.48
C TYR A 173 11.00 8.58 -16.34
N PRO A 174 10.27 8.97 -17.41
CA PRO A 174 8.81 9.16 -17.37
C PRO A 174 8.02 7.90 -16.96
N SER A 175 8.59 6.71 -17.15
CA SER A 175 7.99 5.45 -16.72
C SER A 175 8.07 5.21 -15.21
N TYR A 176 8.89 5.99 -14.45
CA TYR A 176 8.93 5.92 -13.00
C TYR A 176 8.01 7.01 -12.43
N GLN A 177 6.87 6.62 -11.90
CA GLN A 177 5.82 7.55 -11.47
C GLN A 177 5.87 7.91 -9.98
N GLY A 178 6.79 7.32 -9.22
CA GLY A 178 6.97 7.59 -7.79
C GLY A 178 6.78 6.36 -6.90
N GLY A 179 6.35 6.61 -5.66
CA GLY A 179 6.13 5.55 -4.68
C GLY A 179 5.37 6.06 -3.46
N PHE A 180 4.91 5.12 -2.63
CA PHE A 180 4.21 5.38 -1.37
C PHE A 180 5.14 5.06 -0.20
N ILE A 181 5.38 6.04 0.66
CA ILE A 181 6.24 5.88 1.83
C ILE A 181 5.54 4.98 2.85
N TRP A 182 6.22 3.97 3.31
CA TRP A 182 5.77 3.14 4.41
C TRP A 182 6.42 3.59 5.73
N ASP A 183 5.68 4.20 6.66
CA ASP A 183 4.34 4.72 6.41
C ASP A 183 4.27 6.19 6.79
N PHE A 184 3.08 6.79 6.75
CA PHE A 184 2.94 8.24 6.89
C PHE A 184 3.26 8.73 8.30
N VAL A 185 2.79 8.03 9.33
CA VAL A 185 2.97 8.38 10.74
C VAL A 185 3.18 7.14 11.59
N ASP A 186 3.91 7.27 12.69
CA ASP A 186 4.04 6.22 13.69
C ASP A 186 2.68 5.79 14.23
N GLN A 187 2.47 4.49 14.37
CA GLN A 187 1.21 3.91 14.86
C GLN A 187 1.23 3.70 16.36
N ALA A 188 2.18 4.32 17.06
CA ALA A 188 2.31 4.25 18.51
C ALA A 188 1.19 5.01 19.23
N LEU A 189 0.79 4.48 20.37
CA LEU A 189 -0.15 5.13 21.30
C LEU A 189 0.61 5.92 22.36
N TRP A 190 0.21 7.17 22.60
CA TRP A 190 0.71 7.96 23.71
C TRP A 190 0.03 7.50 25.00
N TRP A 191 0.77 6.82 25.86
CA TRP A 191 0.23 6.07 26.99
C TRP A 191 0.80 6.55 28.32
N PRO A 192 -0.03 6.65 29.40
CA PRO A 192 0.47 6.96 30.75
C PRO A 192 1.51 5.94 31.22
N ALA A 193 2.59 6.42 31.79
CA ALA A 193 3.70 5.61 32.25
C ALA A 193 4.12 5.95 33.68
N ASP A 194 4.81 5.01 34.33
CA ASP A 194 5.42 5.21 35.63
C ASP A 194 6.64 6.14 35.49
N ALA A 195 6.49 7.37 35.97
CA ALA A 195 7.53 8.39 35.91
C ALA A 195 8.81 8.02 36.69
N GLU A 196 8.71 7.20 37.74
CA GLU A 196 9.89 6.74 38.51
C GLU A 196 10.70 5.74 37.67
N LYS A 197 10.02 4.90 36.89
CA LYS A 197 10.67 3.90 36.03
C LYS A 197 11.21 4.47 34.72
N TYR A 198 10.46 5.35 34.07
CA TYR A 198 10.76 5.82 32.73
C TYR A 198 11.29 7.27 32.64
N GLY A 199 11.28 7.99 33.76
CA GLY A 199 11.69 9.39 33.78
C GLY A 199 10.70 10.37 33.13
N THR A 200 9.52 9.87 32.73
CA THR A 200 8.43 10.64 32.12
C THR A 200 7.09 10.03 32.51
N ASP A 201 6.04 10.82 32.50
CA ASP A 201 4.68 10.39 32.81
C ASP A 201 3.93 9.77 31.64
N HIS A 202 4.53 9.81 30.45
CA HIS A 202 3.98 9.16 29.24
C HIS A 202 5.10 8.62 28.37
N ILE A 203 4.81 7.53 27.67
CA ILE A 203 5.68 6.90 26.66
C ILE A 203 4.88 6.50 25.42
N PHE A 204 5.55 6.32 24.31
CA PHE A 204 4.95 5.67 23.15
C PHE A 204 4.96 4.15 23.32
N VAL A 205 3.83 3.51 23.05
CA VAL A 205 3.65 2.06 23.18
C VAL A 205 2.95 1.49 21.94
N TYR A 206 3.17 0.21 21.71
CA TYR A 206 2.56 -0.58 20.63
C TYR A 206 1.74 -1.74 21.21
N GLY A 207 1.04 -2.48 20.36
CA GLY A 207 0.20 -3.59 20.80
C GLY A 207 0.93 -4.62 21.64
N GLY A 208 2.17 -4.97 21.28
CA GLY A 208 3.00 -5.92 22.02
C GLY A 208 3.37 -5.49 23.44
N ASP A 209 3.39 -4.19 23.73
CA ASP A 209 3.66 -3.69 25.08
C ASP A 209 2.57 -4.05 26.10
N PHE A 210 1.41 -4.50 25.65
CA PHE A 210 0.28 -4.83 26.51
C PHE A 210 0.12 -6.34 26.79
N ASN A 211 1.03 -7.20 26.32
CA ASN A 211 0.94 -8.63 26.54
C ASN A 211 2.33 -9.30 26.50
N ASP A 212 2.39 -10.52 27.06
CA ASP A 212 3.62 -11.29 27.19
C ASP A 212 3.86 -12.29 26.05
N TYR A 213 3.04 -12.27 25.02
CA TYR A 213 3.18 -13.12 23.85
C TYR A 213 3.04 -12.29 22.58
N ASP A 214 3.85 -12.68 21.63
CA ASP A 214 3.92 -12.04 20.34
C ASP A 214 2.57 -12.02 19.62
N PRO A 215 1.92 -10.90 19.54
CA PRO A 215 1.55 -10.45 18.23
C PRO A 215 2.52 -9.37 17.85
N SER A 216 2.99 -9.49 16.68
CA SER A 216 3.80 -8.48 16.09
C SER A 216 3.16 -7.12 16.27
N ASP A 217 3.87 -6.31 16.87
CA ASP A 217 3.73 -4.91 16.78
C ASP A 217 4.73 -4.46 15.76
N ASN A 218 4.23 -3.95 14.74
CA ASN A 218 5.04 -3.19 13.82
C ASN A 218 5.42 -1.89 14.52
N SER A 219 6.58 -1.87 15.12
CA SER A 219 7.14 -0.64 15.68
C SER A 219 7.85 0.13 14.58
N PHE A 220 7.39 1.33 14.28
CA PHE A 220 7.92 2.19 13.23
C PHE A 220 8.59 3.47 13.76
N CYS A 221 9.09 3.42 14.92
CA CYS A 221 9.80 4.59 15.49
C CYS A 221 11.24 4.68 15.05
#